data_0dbf64571087bb40700b7c16c777ee87
#
_entry.id   0dbf64571087bb40700b7c16c777ee87
#
_cell.length_a   1.000
_cell.length_b   1.000
_cell.length_c   1.000
_cell.angle_alpha   90.00
_cell.angle_beta   90.00
_cell.angle_gamma   90.00
#
_symmetry.space_group_name_H-M   'P 1'
#
loop_
_entity.id
_entity.type
_entity.pdbx_description
1 polymer ?
#
loop_
_entity_poly.entity_id
_entity_poly.type
_entity_poly.pdbx_seq_one_letter_code
_entity_poly.pdbx_strand_id
1 'polypeptide(L)'
;MKLKMLTAALVFTAAPALLSTAQAASQNTEKNALMKYHYSAVYTQCMDQQGGNTPGAAACIEAELKLWDTRLNKSYKESLKFKAAPEAWRQAQRDWLKFKDSQCMALVAAPHGSGDMLDSAMCELNMTLERTLQLESDTWPAA
;
A
#
# COMPACT_ATOMS: atom_id res chain seq x y z
N MET A 1 -5.08 -20.29 -67.01
CA MET A 1 -4.71 -19.34 -65.97
C MET A 1 -4.61 -20.07 -64.63
N LYS A 2 -3.39 -20.24 -64.08
CA LYS A 2 -3.15 -20.98 -62.83
C LYS A 2 -2.99 -19.94 -61.72
N LEU A 3 -3.95 -19.92 -60.82
CA LEU A 3 -3.95 -19.03 -59.64
C LEU A 3 -3.06 -19.64 -58.55
N LYS A 4 -1.93 -18.99 -58.22
CA LYS A 4 -1.05 -19.42 -57.14
C LYS A 4 -1.61 -18.83 -55.82
N MET A 5 -2.08 -19.71 -54.93
CA MET A 5 -2.38 -19.34 -53.55
C MET A 5 -1.08 -19.13 -52.77
N LEU A 6 -0.86 -17.89 -52.32
CA LEU A 6 0.17 -17.59 -51.32
C LEU A 6 -0.43 -17.90 -49.95
N THR A 7 0.12 -18.92 -49.28
CA THR A 7 -0.14 -19.16 -47.85
C THR A 7 0.77 -18.24 -47.03
N ALA A 8 0.18 -17.21 -46.42
CA ALA A 8 0.87 -16.40 -45.44
C ALA A 8 0.93 -17.16 -44.10
N ALA A 9 2.12 -17.59 -43.70
CA ALA A 9 2.37 -18.13 -42.37
C ALA A 9 2.35 -17.01 -41.35
N LEU A 10 1.34 -16.99 -40.48
CA LEU A 10 1.31 -16.12 -39.27
C LEU A 10 2.32 -16.67 -38.26
N VAL A 11 3.46 -16.02 -38.14
CA VAL A 11 4.40 -16.25 -37.05
C VAL A 11 3.84 -15.59 -35.81
N PHE A 12 3.25 -16.35 -34.91
CA PHE A 12 2.92 -15.94 -33.58
C PHE A 12 4.24 -15.83 -32.78
N THR A 13 4.79 -14.64 -32.67
CA THR A 13 5.86 -14.36 -31.70
C THR A 13 5.24 -14.29 -30.31
N ALA A 14 5.43 -15.32 -29.51
CA ALA A 14 5.13 -15.30 -28.09
C ALA A 14 6.03 -14.24 -27.42
N ALA A 15 5.50 -13.07 -27.13
CA ALA A 15 6.19 -12.05 -26.36
C ALA A 15 6.33 -12.51 -24.88
N PRO A 16 7.50 -12.35 -24.26
CA PRO A 16 7.78 -12.98 -22.99
C PRO A 16 7.05 -12.30 -21.83
N ALA A 17 6.37 -13.10 -21.01
CA ALA A 17 5.77 -12.72 -19.74
C ALA A 17 6.78 -12.26 -18.67
N LEU A 18 8.06 -12.13 -19.00
CA LEU A 18 9.15 -11.77 -18.10
C LEU A 18 9.25 -10.26 -17.82
N LEU A 19 8.63 -9.41 -18.64
CA LEU A 19 8.66 -7.94 -18.46
C LEU A 19 7.73 -7.45 -17.32
N SER A 20 6.66 -8.19 -17.00
CA SER A 20 5.69 -7.76 -16.00
C SER A 20 6.19 -7.90 -14.55
N THR A 21 7.04 -8.88 -14.26
CA THR A 21 7.57 -9.10 -12.90
C THR A 21 8.65 -8.08 -12.52
N ALA A 22 9.48 -7.67 -13.46
CA ALA A 22 10.51 -6.64 -13.22
C ALA A 22 9.88 -5.26 -13.00
N GLN A 23 8.80 -4.93 -13.71
CA GLN A 23 8.08 -3.68 -13.53
C GLN A 23 7.35 -3.63 -12.18
N ALA A 24 6.71 -4.71 -11.74
CA ALA A 24 6.06 -4.78 -10.43
C ALA A 24 7.06 -4.64 -9.28
N ALA A 25 8.23 -5.28 -9.38
CA ALA A 25 9.30 -5.15 -8.39
C ALA A 25 9.87 -3.72 -8.34
N SER A 26 10.04 -3.06 -9.49
CA SER A 26 10.50 -1.67 -9.57
C SER A 26 9.50 -0.69 -8.95
N GLN A 27 8.20 -0.84 -9.24
CA GLN A 27 7.15 -0.01 -8.68
C GLN A 27 7.03 -0.15 -7.16
N ASN A 28 7.17 -1.37 -6.63
CA ASN A 28 7.16 -1.59 -5.18
C ASN A 28 8.37 -0.97 -4.48
N THR A 29 9.55 -1.03 -5.11
CA THR A 29 10.76 -0.41 -4.57
C THR A 29 10.64 1.12 -4.55
N GLU A 30 10.11 1.72 -5.61
CA GLU A 30 9.88 3.16 -5.69
C GLU A 30 8.80 3.62 -4.70
N LYS A 31 7.70 2.88 -4.58
CA LYS A 31 6.66 3.14 -3.59
C LYS A 31 7.20 3.09 -2.16
N ASN A 32 7.96 2.06 -1.81
CA ASN A 32 8.57 1.93 -0.50
C ASN A 32 9.59 3.05 -0.21
N ALA A 33 10.32 3.50 -1.22
CA ALA A 33 11.22 4.65 -1.11
C ALA A 33 10.45 5.95 -0.82
N LEU A 34 9.33 6.20 -1.53
CA LEU A 34 8.47 7.36 -1.29
C LEU A 34 7.85 7.34 0.10
N MET A 35 7.39 6.18 0.57
CA MET A 35 6.83 6.03 1.91
C MET A 35 7.82 6.35 3.01
N LYS A 36 9.09 5.99 2.84
CA LYS A 36 10.18 6.27 3.79
C LYS A 36 10.32 7.77 4.13
N TYR A 37 10.02 8.66 3.20
CA TYR A 37 10.10 10.11 3.43
C TYR A 37 8.96 10.65 4.32
N HIS A 38 7.95 9.85 4.60
CA HIS A 38 6.80 10.25 5.38
C HIS A 38 6.83 9.74 6.82
N TYR A 39 7.71 8.78 7.14
CA TYR A 39 7.87 8.35 8.52
C TYR A 39 8.47 9.46 9.40
N SER A 40 8.06 9.49 10.66
CA SER A 40 8.61 10.45 11.61
C SER A 40 10.10 10.20 11.89
N ALA A 41 10.82 11.26 12.25
CA ALA A 41 12.22 11.13 12.70
C ALA A 41 12.32 10.24 13.95
N VAL A 42 11.30 10.26 14.81
CA VAL A 42 11.22 9.41 16.01
C VAL A 42 11.14 7.94 15.62
N TYR A 43 10.31 7.60 14.65
CA TYR A 43 10.22 6.23 14.12
C TYR A 43 11.55 5.76 13.54
N THR A 44 12.17 6.58 12.69
CA THR A 44 13.46 6.24 12.07
C THR A 44 14.53 5.98 13.12
N GLN A 45 14.67 6.88 14.09
CA GLN A 45 15.62 6.71 15.20
C GLN A 45 15.30 5.48 16.06
N CYS A 46 14.02 5.21 16.33
CA CYS A 46 13.58 4.04 17.06
C CYS A 46 14.01 2.75 16.35
N MET A 47 13.73 2.65 15.06
CA MET A 47 14.09 1.47 14.24
C MET A 47 15.61 1.24 14.17
N ASP A 48 16.38 2.31 14.01
CA ASP A 48 17.86 2.23 13.97
C ASP A 48 18.45 1.65 15.26
N GLN A 49 17.79 1.87 16.40
CA GLN A 49 18.23 1.37 17.71
C GLN A 49 17.90 -0.11 17.96
N GLN A 50 17.02 -0.71 17.14
CA GLN A 50 16.55 -2.08 17.42
C GLN A 50 17.54 -3.17 17.00
N GLY A 51 18.41 -2.92 16.03
CA GLY A 51 19.47 -3.86 15.63
C GLY A 51 18.96 -5.29 15.32
N GLY A 52 17.77 -5.42 14.76
CA GLY A 52 17.12 -6.71 14.48
C GLY A 52 16.26 -7.28 15.62
N ASN A 53 16.07 -6.54 16.72
CA ASN A 53 15.19 -6.93 17.81
C ASN A 53 13.72 -6.79 17.38
N THR A 54 13.07 -7.92 17.11
CA THR A 54 11.67 -7.97 16.63
C THR A 54 10.66 -7.30 17.58
N PRO A 55 10.65 -7.56 18.90
CA PRO A 55 9.74 -6.89 19.81
C PRO A 55 9.94 -5.36 19.85
N GLY A 56 11.17 -4.90 19.82
CA GLY A 56 11.49 -3.49 19.80
C GLY A 56 11.05 -2.82 18.50
N ALA A 57 11.29 -3.45 17.35
CA ALA A 57 10.82 -2.98 16.05
C ALA A 57 9.29 -2.91 16.01
N ALA A 58 8.58 -3.92 16.55
CA ALA A 58 7.12 -3.89 16.64
C ALA A 58 6.61 -2.70 17.45
N ALA A 59 7.24 -2.38 18.58
CA ALA A 59 6.87 -1.22 19.39
C ALA A 59 7.09 0.12 18.65
N CYS A 60 8.15 0.24 17.84
CA CYS A 60 8.39 1.42 17.00
C CYS A 60 7.30 1.58 15.94
N ILE A 61 6.92 0.48 15.28
CA ILE A 61 5.87 0.46 14.26
C ILE A 61 4.52 0.86 14.87
N GLU A 62 4.17 0.29 16.03
CA GLU A 62 2.92 0.60 16.73
C GLU A 62 2.83 2.08 17.12
N ALA A 63 3.91 2.66 17.62
CA ALA A 63 3.95 4.07 17.98
C ALA A 63 3.73 4.97 16.77
N GLU A 64 4.36 4.67 15.64
CA GLU A 64 4.20 5.40 14.39
C GLU A 64 2.80 5.21 13.80
N LEU A 65 2.26 3.99 13.81
CA LEU A 65 0.90 3.69 13.38
C LEU A 65 -0.13 4.52 14.15
N LYS A 66 0.00 4.63 15.46
CA LYS A 66 -0.88 5.43 16.31
C LYS A 66 -0.86 6.92 15.93
N LEU A 67 0.31 7.44 15.57
CA LEU A 67 0.46 8.82 15.09
C LEU A 67 -0.30 9.01 13.78
N TRP A 68 -0.09 8.11 12.82
CA TRP A 68 -0.75 8.17 11.52
C TRP A 68 -2.25 7.90 11.58
N ASP A 69 -2.72 7.00 12.44
CA ASP A 69 -4.15 6.77 12.67
C ASP A 69 -4.85 8.02 13.23
N THR A 70 -4.20 8.69 14.16
CA THR A 70 -4.71 9.98 14.69
C THR A 70 -4.84 11.02 13.58
N ARG A 71 -3.83 11.12 12.71
CA ARG A 71 -3.81 12.02 11.56
C ARG A 71 -4.86 11.63 10.51
N LEU A 72 -4.98 10.33 10.21
CA LEU A 72 -6.02 9.78 9.32
C LEU A 72 -7.42 10.19 9.76
N ASN A 73 -7.72 9.98 11.04
CA ASN A 73 -9.04 10.30 11.59
C ASN A 73 -9.36 11.80 11.52
N LYS A 74 -8.35 12.65 11.72
CA LYS A 74 -8.49 14.11 11.55
C LYS A 74 -8.76 14.46 10.09
N SER A 75 -7.91 14.01 9.17
CA SER A 75 -7.99 14.31 7.74
C SER A 75 -9.29 13.80 7.13
N TYR A 76 -9.76 12.61 7.56
CA TYR A 76 -11.05 12.09 7.16
C TYR A 76 -12.22 12.98 7.60
N LYS A 77 -12.25 13.42 8.85
CA LYS A 77 -13.29 14.33 9.36
C LYS A 77 -13.30 15.65 8.62
N GLU A 78 -12.12 16.20 8.32
CA GLU A 78 -12.01 17.44 7.55
C GLU A 78 -12.49 17.23 6.11
N SER A 79 -12.07 16.16 5.43
CA SER A 79 -12.47 15.89 4.06
C SER A 79 -13.97 15.72 3.89
N LEU A 80 -14.67 15.13 4.86
CA LEU A 80 -16.13 14.95 4.80
C LEU A 80 -16.91 16.26 4.74
N LYS A 81 -16.36 17.35 5.24
CA LYS A 81 -17.03 18.67 5.20
C LYS A 81 -17.25 19.19 3.78
N PHE A 82 -16.43 18.71 2.84
CA PHE A 82 -16.39 19.16 1.45
C PHE A 82 -16.93 18.13 0.45
N LYS A 83 -17.49 17.01 0.92
CA LYS A 83 -17.99 15.95 0.05
C LYS A 83 -19.48 16.10 -0.23
N ALA A 84 -19.85 16.04 -1.52
CA ALA A 84 -21.25 16.09 -1.96
C ALA A 84 -22.12 14.91 -1.50
N ALA A 85 -21.47 13.74 -1.26
CA ALA A 85 -22.16 12.52 -0.83
C ALA A 85 -21.51 11.91 0.42
N PRO A 86 -21.61 12.56 1.60
CA PRO A 86 -20.87 12.14 2.80
C PRO A 86 -21.17 10.71 3.25
N GLU A 87 -22.40 10.20 3.04
CA GLU A 87 -22.72 8.81 3.41
C GLU A 87 -21.99 7.78 2.55
N ALA A 88 -21.86 8.03 1.24
CA ALA A 88 -21.07 7.18 0.36
C ALA A 88 -19.57 7.17 0.77
N TRP A 89 -19.03 8.32 1.18
CA TRP A 89 -17.67 8.42 1.70
C TRP A 89 -17.50 7.71 3.04
N ARG A 90 -18.48 7.75 3.93
CA ARG A 90 -18.48 6.98 5.17
C ARG A 90 -18.48 5.48 4.89
N GLN A 91 -19.30 5.04 3.91
CA GLN A 91 -19.30 3.64 3.51
C GLN A 91 -17.93 3.22 2.92
N ALA A 92 -17.38 4.02 2.00
CA ALA A 92 -16.08 3.76 1.40
C ALA A 92 -14.96 3.66 2.45
N GLN A 93 -14.98 4.50 3.48
CA GLN A 93 -14.00 4.42 4.57
C GLN A 93 -14.17 3.14 5.41
N ARG A 94 -15.41 2.72 5.71
CA ARG A 94 -15.66 1.46 6.40
C ARG A 94 -15.17 0.25 5.60
N ASP A 95 -15.40 0.26 4.29
CA ASP A 95 -14.98 -0.83 3.41
C ASP A 95 -13.44 -0.85 3.24
N TRP A 96 -12.82 0.33 3.20
CA TRP A 96 -11.36 0.45 3.20
C TRP A 96 -10.75 -0.12 4.50
N LEU A 97 -11.32 0.15 5.68
CA LEU A 97 -10.86 -0.40 6.96
C LEU A 97 -10.91 -1.93 6.92
N LYS A 98 -12.01 -2.54 6.47
CA LYS A 98 -12.12 -3.99 6.32
C LYS A 98 -11.10 -4.56 5.35
N PHE A 99 -10.89 -3.87 4.24
CA PHE A 99 -9.88 -4.27 3.26
C PHE A 99 -8.48 -4.23 3.86
N LYS A 100 -8.11 -3.14 4.53
CA LYS A 100 -6.82 -2.99 5.21
C LYS A 100 -6.58 -4.16 6.17
N ASP A 101 -7.54 -4.42 7.06
CA ASP A 101 -7.43 -5.49 8.05
C ASP A 101 -7.26 -6.86 7.38
N SER A 102 -8.09 -7.18 6.36
CA SER A 102 -8.01 -8.43 5.62
C SER A 102 -6.68 -8.58 4.88
N GLN A 103 -6.23 -7.52 4.23
CA GLN A 103 -4.98 -7.49 3.46
C GLN A 103 -3.77 -7.76 4.36
N CYS A 104 -3.69 -7.06 5.50
CA CYS A 104 -2.54 -7.18 6.39
C CYS A 104 -2.57 -8.49 7.20
N MET A 105 -3.75 -8.99 7.57
CA MET A 105 -3.90 -10.31 8.20
C MET A 105 -3.54 -11.47 7.27
N ALA A 106 -3.68 -11.30 5.95
CA ALA A 106 -3.27 -12.33 4.99
C ALA A 106 -1.77 -12.65 5.05
N LEU A 107 -0.93 -11.71 5.50
CA LEU A 107 0.51 -11.91 5.65
C LEU A 107 0.87 -12.87 6.80
N VAL A 108 -0.02 -13.02 7.79
CA VAL A 108 0.15 -13.94 8.93
C VAL A 108 -0.75 -15.18 8.87
N ALA A 109 -1.52 -15.35 7.77
CA ALA A 109 -2.45 -16.47 7.61
C ALA A 109 -1.74 -17.83 7.47
N ALA A 110 -0.48 -17.82 7.00
CA ALA A 110 0.38 -19.00 6.97
C ALA A 110 1.57 -18.75 7.93
N PRO A 111 1.66 -19.45 9.06
CA PRO A 111 2.68 -19.17 10.06
C PRO A 111 4.07 -19.52 9.53
N HIS A 112 4.90 -18.53 9.32
CA HIS A 112 6.28 -18.68 8.83
C HIS A 112 7.30 -18.23 9.88
N GLY A 113 6.93 -17.32 10.79
CA GLY A 113 7.80 -16.86 11.86
C GLY A 113 7.46 -15.48 12.41
N SER A 114 8.31 -14.96 13.29
CA SER A 114 8.13 -13.65 13.91
C SER A 114 8.24 -12.48 12.91
N GLY A 115 8.86 -12.70 11.74
CA GLY A 115 8.94 -11.72 10.66
C GLY A 115 7.57 -11.36 10.09
N ASP A 116 6.67 -12.35 9.95
CA ASP A 116 5.32 -12.15 9.41
C ASP A 116 4.50 -11.16 10.25
N MET A 117 4.71 -11.16 11.57
CA MET A 117 4.07 -10.21 12.49
C MET A 117 4.54 -8.79 12.21
N LEU A 118 5.84 -8.59 11.94
CA LEU A 118 6.36 -7.28 11.55
C LEU A 118 5.85 -6.84 10.17
N ASP A 119 5.78 -7.77 9.22
CA ASP A 119 5.27 -7.50 7.87
C ASP A 119 3.79 -7.08 7.91
N SER A 120 2.98 -7.74 8.75
CA SER A 120 1.59 -7.36 8.98
C SER A 120 1.48 -5.97 9.61
N ALA A 121 2.27 -5.69 10.66
CA ALA A 121 2.27 -4.38 11.32
C ALA A 121 2.74 -3.25 10.36
N MET A 122 3.76 -3.51 9.55
CA MET A 122 4.22 -2.57 8.51
C MET A 122 3.18 -2.35 7.42
N CYS A 123 2.44 -3.40 7.05
CA CYS A 123 1.33 -3.29 6.12
C CYS A 123 0.27 -2.31 6.66
N GLU A 124 -0.15 -2.46 7.91
CA GLU A 124 -1.12 -1.57 8.54
C GLU A 124 -0.63 -0.12 8.61
N LEU A 125 0.62 0.08 9.00
CA LEU A 125 1.25 1.40 9.03
C LEU A 125 1.24 2.05 7.65
N ASN A 126 1.72 1.33 6.63
CA ASN A 126 1.83 1.85 5.28
C ASN A 126 0.47 2.19 4.67
N MET A 127 -0.51 1.30 4.81
CA MET A 127 -1.86 1.55 4.30
C MET A 127 -2.52 2.74 5.00
N THR A 128 -2.33 2.89 6.31
CA THR A 128 -2.86 4.02 7.08
C THR A 128 -2.22 5.34 6.65
N LEU A 129 -0.90 5.34 6.46
CA LEU A 129 -0.14 6.48 5.96
C LEU A 129 -0.62 6.90 4.56
N GLU A 130 -0.69 5.95 3.62
CA GLU A 130 -1.17 6.20 2.25
C GLU A 130 -2.58 6.80 2.24
N ARG A 131 -3.48 6.21 3.02
CA ARG A 131 -4.86 6.72 3.09
C ARG A 131 -4.92 8.13 3.65
N THR A 132 -4.08 8.43 4.64
CA THR A 132 -3.97 9.79 5.19
C THR A 132 -3.54 10.78 4.12
N LEU A 133 -2.47 10.46 3.39
CA LEU A 133 -1.96 11.33 2.32
C LEU A 133 -2.98 11.51 1.19
N GLN A 134 -3.75 10.47 0.85
CA GLN A 134 -4.84 10.58 -0.13
C GLN A 134 -5.92 11.56 0.32
N LEU A 135 -6.30 11.53 1.60
CA LEU A 135 -7.31 12.44 2.14
C LEU A 135 -6.84 13.88 2.26
N GLU A 136 -5.54 14.09 2.38
CA GLU A 136 -4.91 15.42 2.51
C GLU A 136 -4.50 16.02 1.17
N SER A 137 -4.47 15.22 0.09
CA SER A 137 -4.00 15.71 -1.19
C SER A 137 -5.04 16.57 -1.88
N ASP A 138 -4.60 17.68 -2.49
CA ASP A 138 -5.43 18.58 -3.29
C ASP A 138 -5.95 17.91 -4.58
N THR A 139 -5.34 16.78 -4.96
CA THR A 139 -5.77 15.99 -6.13
C THR A 139 -6.94 15.06 -5.82
N TRP A 140 -7.30 14.88 -4.56
CA TRP A 140 -8.50 14.15 -4.19
C TRP A 140 -9.72 14.94 -4.67
N PRO A 141 -10.61 14.37 -5.51
CA PRO A 141 -11.64 15.15 -6.16
C PRO A 141 -12.50 15.86 -5.11
N ALA A 142 -12.35 17.18 -5.07
CA ALA A 142 -13.35 18.03 -4.47
C ALA A 142 -14.64 17.83 -5.26
N ALA A 143 -15.74 17.65 -4.56
CA ALA A 143 -17.04 17.53 -5.19
C ALA A 143 -17.48 18.86 -5.79
#